data_30451cbf42b038e60b0c71c21f04567d
#
_entry.id   30451cbf42b038e60b0c71c21f04567d
#
_cell.length_a   1.000
_cell.length_b   1.000
_cell.length_c   1.000
_cell.angle_alpha   90.00
_cell.angle_beta   90.00
_cell.angle_gamma   90.00
#
_symmetry.space_group_name_H-M   'P 1'
#
loop_
_entity.id
_entity.type
_entity.pdbx_description
1 polymer ?
#
loop_
_entity_poly.entity_id
_entity_poly.type
_entity_poly.pdbx_seq_one_letter_code
_entity_poly.pdbx_strand_id
1 'polypeptide(L)'
;LEDFVLEKVLKNDDRQKIEVIYNPKTNQRFIKRSVNDDIRYIYKMLQKINNNHIPKIYDVELTDKTVVIEEFVQGITLNEFMENHFEFAKGQINSIAKQLVSAMEALHKCSIIHRDIKPDNIIMNSEGHIWLIDYDIARIVNNEVRKDTTVLGTVGYAPVEQFGMMPTDYKTDIYAFGATIEQLMKYSGEKGRLLGIAQKCKRFDPMQRYQSIKQLKRAMSMQFINGVTIGLTILILCIAVVCCVFVINLKTHIENRYDDYIGTWHNDSNISLEVLSVDNNIMTFNLKQQQDNGGIYSLNNVTAEINNNTVDFHTDNTDGTLKLNGNEITVKTTSDTKSSSSINADEILEKDIQINVNGNRVILENNPVLMIDDEIYVPYDTFPREIKLDAYYDCGTWAGDSEKRITIMNDKTIIFFSSFDDMDWNLYVTHDENIKTSYPYEYEQITISSCQ
;
A
#
# COMPACT_ATOMS: atom_id res chain seq x y z
N LEU A 1 -19.83 9.14 61.14
CA LEU A 1 -18.45 9.60 61.52
C LEU A 1 -18.09 9.24 63.00
N GLU A 2 -19.04 8.86 63.85
CA GLU A 2 -18.82 8.58 65.29
C GLU A 2 -17.94 7.33 65.55
N ASP A 3 -17.76 6.44 64.60
CA ASP A 3 -17.02 5.21 64.75
C ASP A 3 -15.53 5.29 64.31
N PHE A 4 -15.03 6.44 63.84
CA PHE A 4 -13.67 6.58 63.38
C PHE A 4 -12.74 7.19 64.43
N VAL A 5 -11.54 6.64 64.54
CA VAL A 5 -10.48 7.13 65.43
C VAL A 5 -9.42 7.85 64.60
N LEU A 6 -8.97 9.01 65.08
CA LEU A 6 -7.88 9.77 64.48
C LEU A 6 -6.56 8.99 64.71
N GLU A 7 -5.86 8.71 63.60
CA GLU A 7 -4.50 8.09 63.67
C GLU A 7 -3.41 9.19 63.54
N LYS A 8 -3.54 10.05 62.53
CA LYS A 8 -2.50 11.06 62.22
C LYS A 8 -3.12 12.26 61.50
N VAL A 9 -2.59 13.47 61.80
CA VAL A 9 -2.84 14.66 61.03
C VAL A 9 -1.75 14.80 59.97
N LEU A 10 -2.12 14.82 58.70
CA LEU A 10 -1.19 14.98 57.55
C LEU A 10 -0.98 16.45 57.22
N LYS A 11 -2.08 17.24 57.26
CA LYS A 11 -2.06 18.66 56.96
C LYS A 11 -3.08 19.41 57.80
N ASN A 12 -2.71 20.58 58.26
CA ASN A 12 -3.65 21.48 58.97
C ASN A 12 -3.20 22.95 58.73
N ASP A 13 -3.94 23.62 57.84
CA ASP A 13 -3.70 25.02 57.50
C ASP A 13 -5.04 25.75 57.47
N ASP A 14 -5.03 27.06 57.14
CA ASP A 14 -6.20 27.93 57.12
C ASP A 14 -7.29 27.50 56.13
N ARG A 15 -6.95 26.70 55.11
CA ARG A 15 -7.84 26.25 54.06
C ARG A 15 -8.42 24.89 54.31
N GLN A 16 -7.58 23.96 54.82
CA GLN A 16 -7.99 22.55 54.92
C GLN A 16 -7.27 21.82 56.06
N LYS A 17 -7.94 20.79 56.54
CA LYS A 17 -7.38 19.79 57.45
C LYS A 17 -7.46 18.40 56.80
N ILE A 18 -6.33 17.68 56.74
CA ILE A 18 -6.26 16.32 56.18
C ILE A 18 -5.78 15.39 57.31
N GLU A 19 -6.58 14.39 57.58
CA GLU A 19 -6.37 13.44 58.68
C GLU A 19 -6.45 12.02 58.18
N VAL A 20 -5.56 11.15 58.68
CA VAL A 20 -5.70 9.69 58.60
C VAL A 20 -6.61 9.27 59.74
N ILE A 21 -7.69 8.64 59.42
CA ILE A 21 -8.62 8.06 60.38
C ILE A 21 -8.76 6.55 60.11
N TYR A 22 -9.06 5.75 61.12
CA TYR A 22 -9.32 4.34 60.94
C TYR A 22 -10.60 3.93 61.64
N ASN A 23 -11.21 2.86 61.10
CA ASN A 23 -12.37 2.22 61.73
C ASN A 23 -11.84 1.09 62.64
N PRO A 24 -12.01 1.16 63.98
CA PRO A 24 -11.49 0.19 64.89
C PRO A 24 -12.12 -1.21 64.74
N LYS A 25 -13.33 -1.29 64.16
CA LYS A 25 -14.02 -2.57 63.94
C LYS A 25 -13.49 -3.31 62.72
N THR A 26 -13.10 -2.61 61.67
CA THR A 26 -12.60 -3.19 60.37
C THR A 26 -11.12 -3.05 60.19
N ASN A 27 -10.46 -2.26 61.03
CA ASN A 27 -9.05 -1.86 60.90
C ASN A 27 -8.71 -1.23 59.54
N GLN A 28 -9.71 -0.71 58.85
CA GLN A 28 -9.55 -0.02 57.56
C GLN A 28 -9.26 1.47 57.80
N ARG A 29 -8.24 1.97 57.09
CA ARG A 29 -7.82 3.38 57.08
C ARG A 29 -8.54 4.18 56.01
N PHE A 30 -8.77 5.46 56.29
CA PHE A 30 -9.38 6.43 55.38
C PHE A 30 -8.67 7.77 55.52
N ILE A 31 -8.81 8.61 54.52
CA ILE A 31 -8.48 10.03 54.61
C ILE A 31 -9.76 10.81 54.92
N LYS A 32 -9.72 11.61 55.97
CA LYS A 32 -10.74 12.60 56.24
C LYS A 32 -10.19 13.98 55.86
N ARG A 33 -10.82 14.58 54.92
CA ARG A 33 -10.50 15.94 54.45
C ARG A 33 -11.60 16.89 54.88
N SER A 34 -11.21 18.02 55.49
CA SER A 34 -12.13 19.09 55.85
C SER A 34 -11.70 20.40 55.21
N VAL A 35 -12.49 20.93 54.27
CA VAL A 35 -12.16 22.08 53.43
C VAL A 35 -13.13 23.20 53.68
N ASN A 36 -12.65 24.44 53.80
CA ASN A 36 -13.47 25.59 54.08
C ASN A 36 -14.41 26.01 52.92
N ASP A 37 -14.00 25.66 51.68
CA ASP A 37 -14.75 25.96 50.45
C ASP A 37 -15.87 24.95 50.22
N ASP A 38 -17.00 25.40 49.63
CA ASP A 38 -18.06 24.47 49.20
C ASP A 38 -17.72 23.79 47.87
N ILE A 39 -16.97 22.69 47.98
CA ILE A 39 -16.56 21.85 46.84
C ILE A 39 -17.32 20.52 46.83
N ARG A 40 -18.41 20.38 47.60
CA ARG A 40 -19.23 19.14 47.68
C ARG A 40 -19.60 18.57 46.33
N TYR A 41 -20.03 19.44 45.42
CA TYR A 41 -20.51 18.99 44.11
C TYR A 41 -19.40 18.31 43.28
N ILE A 42 -18.14 18.74 43.43
CA ILE A 42 -16.98 18.07 42.80
C ILE A 42 -16.80 16.65 43.37
N TYR A 43 -16.75 16.55 44.72
CA TYR A 43 -16.55 15.26 45.36
C TYR A 43 -17.73 14.30 45.15
N LYS A 44 -18.97 14.81 45.08
CA LYS A 44 -20.16 14.01 44.72
C LYS A 44 -20.11 13.49 43.30
N MET A 45 -19.51 14.22 42.39
CA MET A 45 -19.26 13.72 41.02
C MET A 45 -18.13 12.70 41.02
N LEU A 46 -17.02 12.95 41.74
CA LEU A 46 -15.91 12.00 41.90
C LEU A 46 -16.38 10.67 42.50
N GLN A 47 -17.32 10.70 43.46
CA GLN A 47 -17.92 9.50 44.07
C GLN A 47 -18.56 8.53 43.05
N LYS A 48 -18.96 9.06 41.88
CA LYS A 48 -19.56 8.27 40.79
C LYS A 48 -18.52 7.74 39.80
N ILE A 49 -17.27 8.19 39.90
CA ILE A 49 -16.19 7.78 38.99
C ILE A 49 -15.62 6.44 39.46
N ASN A 50 -15.66 5.45 38.59
CA ASN A 50 -14.99 4.18 38.82
C ASN A 50 -13.69 4.15 37.98
N ASN A 51 -12.57 4.48 38.63
CA ASN A 51 -11.24 4.45 38.01
C ASN A 51 -10.19 4.09 39.07
N ASN A 52 -9.31 3.15 38.77
CA ASN A 52 -8.32 2.64 39.72
C ASN A 52 -7.22 3.65 40.09
N HIS A 53 -7.12 4.77 39.37
CA HIS A 53 -6.11 5.82 39.57
C HIS A 53 -6.70 7.08 40.23
N ILE A 54 -7.93 7.00 40.73
CA ILE A 54 -8.63 8.02 41.50
C ILE A 54 -9.07 7.37 42.80
N PRO A 55 -8.68 7.93 43.99
CA PRO A 55 -9.15 7.40 45.24
C PRO A 55 -10.67 7.34 45.32
N LYS A 56 -11.20 6.27 45.86
CA LYS A 56 -12.65 6.12 46.02
C LYS A 56 -13.16 7.09 47.07
N ILE A 57 -14.22 7.84 46.76
CA ILE A 57 -14.91 8.72 47.70
C ILE A 57 -16.05 7.93 48.37
N TYR A 58 -15.96 7.80 49.67
CA TYR A 58 -16.95 7.04 50.45
C TYR A 58 -18.11 7.92 50.94
N ASP A 59 -17.78 9.14 51.40
CA ASP A 59 -18.78 10.07 51.91
C ASP A 59 -18.43 11.52 51.67
N VAL A 60 -19.46 12.37 51.51
CA VAL A 60 -19.31 13.82 51.29
C VAL A 60 -20.42 14.55 52.00
N GLU A 61 -20.07 15.26 53.03
CA GLU A 61 -21.00 16.07 53.86
C GLU A 61 -20.66 17.57 53.81
N LEU A 62 -21.64 18.40 54.03
CA LEU A 62 -21.47 19.82 54.33
C LEU A 62 -21.97 20.11 55.75
N THR A 63 -21.03 20.51 56.57
CA THR A 63 -21.31 21.11 57.86
C THR A 63 -21.06 22.63 57.80
N ASP A 64 -20.22 23.17 58.63
CA ASP A 64 -19.56 24.48 58.44
C ASP A 64 -18.46 24.42 57.37
N LYS A 65 -18.01 23.22 57.04
CA LYS A 65 -16.98 22.89 56.03
C LYS A 65 -17.44 21.73 55.15
N THR A 66 -16.84 21.60 53.97
CA THR A 66 -16.95 20.38 53.18
C THR A 66 -16.08 19.29 53.84
N VAL A 67 -16.72 18.22 54.31
CA VAL A 67 -16.06 17.05 54.88
C VAL A 67 -16.16 15.89 53.91
N VAL A 68 -15.01 15.29 53.56
CA VAL A 68 -14.88 14.17 52.62
C VAL A 68 -14.21 13.01 53.31
N ILE A 69 -14.75 11.80 53.17
CA ILE A 69 -14.09 10.55 53.52
C ILE A 69 -13.69 9.85 52.23
N GLU A 70 -12.42 9.71 52.04
CA GLU A 70 -11.82 9.11 50.82
C GLU A 70 -10.90 7.90 51.16
N GLU A 71 -10.63 7.12 50.15
CA GLU A 71 -9.75 5.97 50.25
C GLU A 71 -8.35 6.39 50.76
N PHE A 72 -7.84 5.66 51.76
CA PHE A 72 -6.44 5.77 52.12
C PHE A 72 -5.60 4.94 51.16
N VAL A 73 -4.87 5.60 50.25
CA VAL A 73 -3.98 4.96 49.31
C VAL A 73 -2.59 4.85 49.91
N GLN A 74 -2.02 3.65 49.90
CA GLN A 74 -0.70 3.40 50.47
C GLN A 74 0.41 3.69 49.44
N GLY A 75 1.34 4.55 49.78
CA GLY A 75 2.45 4.93 48.89
C GLY A 75 3.11 6.23 49.34
N ILE A 76 3.94 6.79 48.49
CA ILE A 76 4.57 8.09 48.65
C ILE A 76 4.26 8.96 47.42
N THR A 77 4.31 10.25 47.55
CA THR A 77 4.14 11.14 46.39
C THR A 77 5.32 10.99 45.43
N LEU A 78 5.10 11.28 44.15
CA LEU A 78 6.20 11.29 43.19
C LEU A 78 7.24 12.35 43.51
N ASN A 79 6.87 13.44 44.24
CA ASN A 79 7.79 14.43 44.74
C ASN A 79 8.69 13.85 45.85
N GLU A 80 8.08 13.20 46.85
CA GLU A 80 8.81 12.48 47.90
C GLU A 80 9.73 11.40 47.33
N PHE A 81 9.30 10.71 46.28
CA PHE A 81 10.08 9.71 45.56
C PHE A 81 11.38 10.32 45.00
N MET A 82 11.28 11.49 44.37
CA MET A 82 12.42 12.21 43.81
C MET A 82 13.31 12.83 44.92
N GLU A 83 12.71 13.39 45.95
CA GLU A 83 13.44 13.97 47.10
C GLU A 83 14.26 12.93 47.87
N ASN A 84 13.76 11.71 47.96
CA ASN A 84 14.46 10.57 48.53
C ASN A 84 15.47 9.90 47.58
N HIS A 85 15.70 10.50 46.39
CA HIS A 85 16.64 10.02 45.39
C HIS A 85 16.39 8.59 44.91
N PHE A 86 15.13 8.14 44.91
CA PHE A 86 14.77 6.84 44.36
C PHE A 86 14.85 6.85 42.83
N GLU A 87 15.28 5.75 42.26
CA GLU A 87 15.40 5.61 40.79
C GLU A 87 14.16 4.98 40.17
N PHE A 88 13.73 5.55 39.05
CA PHE A 88 12.66 4.93 38.26
C PHE A 88 13.17 3.69 37.52
N ALA A 89 12.44 2.61 37.59
CA ALA A 89 12.70 1.44 36.74
C ALA A 89 12.49 1.79 35.27
N LYS A 90 13.21 1.09 34.38
CA LYS A 90 13.10 1.32 32.93
C LYS A 90 11.65 1.22 32.47
N GLY A 91 11.15 2.28 31.83
CA GLY A 91 9.78 2.34 31.32
C GLY A 91 8.72 2.65 32.38
N GLN A 92 9.09 2.82 33.64
CA GLN A 92 8.14 3.15 34.72
C GLN A 92 7.46 4.48 34.50
N ILE A 93 8.18 5.50 34.00
CA ILE A 93 7.60 6.81 33.68
C ILE A 93 6.55 6.68 32.57
N ASN A 94 6.78 5.81 31.58
CA ASN A 94 5.76 5.53 30.56
C ASN A 94 4.50 4.87 31.18
N SER A 95 4.67 4.00 32.18
CA SER A 95 3.55 3.41 32.92
C SER A 95 2.80 4.47 33.71
N ILE A 96 3.50 5.31 34.46
CA ILE A 96 2.93 6.46 35.21
C ILE A 96 2.14 7.36 34.26
N ALA A 97 2.71 7.74 33.13
CA ALA A 97 2.04 8.57 32.15
C ALA A 97 0.74 7.97 31.61
N LYS A 98 0.70 6.66 31.34
CA LYS A 98 -0.50 5.96 30.90
C LYS A 98 -1.59 5.93 32.00
N GLN A 99 -1.20 5.66 33.22
CA GLN A 99 -2.10 5.63 34.37
C GLN A 99 -2.68 7.00 34.65
N LEU A 100 -1.84 8.07 34.60
CA LEU A 100 -2.27 9.44 34.80
C LEU A 100 -3.25 9.89 33.68
N VAL A 101 -2.98 9.54 32.43
CA VAL A 101 -3.93 9.77 31.32
C VAL A 101 -5.24 9.04 31.53
N SER A 102 -5.23 7.84 32.16
CA SER A 102 -6.45 7.11 32.51
C SER A 102 -7.29 7.87 33.57
N ALA A 103 -6.63 8.40 34.60
CA ALA A 103 -7.30 9.23 35.61
C ALA A 103 -7.91 10.50 34.96
N MET A 104 -7.11 11.22 34.19
CA MET A 104 -7.57 12.43 33.48
C MET A 104 -8.72 12.13 32.52
N GLU A 105 -8.70 11.01 31.80
CA GLU A 105 -9.79 10.61 30.91
C GLU A 105 -11.09 10.39 31.68
N ALA A 106 -11.03 9.80 32.87
CA ALA A 106 -12.19 9.58 33.72
C ALA A 106 -12.79 10.92 34.25
N LEU A 107 -11.91 11.84 34.67
CA LEU A 107 -12.34 13.19 35.11
C LEU A 107 -12.98 13.98 33.93
N HIS A 108 -12.31 14.03 32.79
CA HIS A 108 -12.75 14.80 31.62
C HIS A 108 -14.08 14.27 31.03
N LYS A 109 -14.35 12.97 31.14
CA LYS A 109 -15.66 12.38 30.78
C LYS A 109 -16.78 12.88 31.68
N CYS A 110 -16.47 13.24 32.90
CA CYS A 110 -17.42 13.87 33.85
C CYS A 110 -17.35 15.40 33.81
N SER A 111 -16.73 15.99 32.79
CA SER A 111 -16.51 17.43 32.65
C SER A 111 -15.74 18.07 33.82
N ILE A 112 -14.92 17.31 34.54
CA ILE A 112 -14.07 17.78 35.63
C ILE A 112 -12.67 18.02 35.09
N ILE A 113 -12.05 19.17 35.39
CA ILE A 113 -10.65 19.48 35.26
C ILE A 113 -10.00 19.54 36.64
N HIS A 114 -8.81 18.95 36.78
CA HIS A 114 -8.11 18.85 38.06
C HIS A 114 -7.42 20.16 38.49
N ARG A 115 -6.73 20.79 37.51
CA ARG A 115 -6.04 22.09 37.64
C ARG A 115 -4.76 22.13 38.51
N ASP A 116 -4.44 21.04 39.24
CA ASP A 116 -3.20 20.94 40.06
C ASP A 116 -2.49 19.58 39.90
N ILE A 117 -2.35 19.12 38.66
CA ILE A 117 -1.59 17.91 38.34
C ILE A 117 -0.11 18.21 38.49
N LYS A 118 0.53 17.60 39.48
CA LYS A 118 1.97 17.72 39.80
C LYS A 118 2.44 16.51 40.58
N PRO A 119 3.77 16.30 40.74
CA PRO A 119 4.32 15.16 41.48
C PRO A 119 3.85 15.06 42.95
N ASP A 120 3.58 16.20 43.63
CA ASP A 120 3.03 16.21 44.98
C ASP A 120 1.63 15.61 45.11
N ASN A 121 0.85 15.69 44.02
CA ASN A 121 -0.54 15.22 43.99
C ASN A 121 -0.70 13.86 43.28
N ILE A 122 0.39 13.11 43.14
CA ILE A 122 0.40 11.76 42.57
C ILE A 122 1.11 10.81 43.55
N ILE A 123 0.34 9.94 44.19
CA ILE A 123 0.90 8.90 45.07
C ILE A 123 1.23 7.68 44.22
N MET A 124 2.37 7.07 44.46
CA MET A 124 2.81 5.81 43.85
C MET A 124 3.14 4.79 44.94
N ASN A 125 2.63 3.57 44.74
CA ASN A 125 2.99 2.43 45.63
C ASN A 125 4.25 1.69 45.12
N SER A 126 4.69 0.70 45.91
CA SER A 126 5.86 -0.12 45.55
C SER A 126 5.73 -0.95 44.29
N GLU A 127 4.51 -1.17 43.80
CA GLU A 127 4.22 -1.90 42.56
C GLU A 127 4.18 -0.98 41.33
N GLY A 128 4.35 0.34 41.52
CA GLY A 128 4.27 1.35 40.45
C GLY A 128 2.85 1.74 40.05
N HIS A 129 1.85 1.37 40.85
CA HIS A 129 0.49 1.86 40.68
C HIS A 129 0.39 3.28 41.22
N ILE A 130 -0.34 4.16 40.49
CA ILE A 130 -0.50 5.55 40.90
C ILE A 130 -1.94 5.92 41.19
N TRP A 131 -2.10 6.91 42.07
CA TRP A 131 -3.36 7.62 42.30
C TRP A 131 -3.16 9.13 42.17
N LEU A 132 -4.05 9.79 41.44
CA LEU A 132 -4.16 11.25 41.39
C LEU A 132 -5.04 11.70 42.54
N ILE A 133 -4.48 12.56 43.40
CA ILE A 133 -5.13 13.02 44.63
C ILE A 133 -5.28 14.55 44.61
N ASP A 134 -6.03 15.09 45.56
CA ASP A 134 -6.20 16.52 45.85
C ASP A 134 -6.97 17.30 44.77
N TYR A 135 -8.32 17.29 44.95
CA TYR A 135 -9.27 17.93 44.03
C TYR A 135 -9.77 19.29 44.52
N ASP A 136 -9.08 19.92 45.45
CA ASP A 136 -9.56 21.13 46.14
C ASP A 136 -9.74 22.34 45.21
N ILE A 137 -8.99 22.40 44.13
CA ILE A 137 -9.15 23.44 43.11
C ILE A 137 -9.69 22.90 41.77
N ALA A 138 -10.22 21.67 41.78
CA ALA A 138 -10.85 21.10 40.61
C ALA A 138 -12.13 21.88 40.22
N ARG A 139 -12.48 21.81 38.94
CA ARG A 139 -13.61 22.59 38.39
C ARG A 139 -14.40 21.78 37.37
N ILE A 140 -15.71 22.07 37.33
CA ILE A 140 -16.56 21.59 36.23
C ILE A 140 -16.42 22.56 35.05
N VAL A 141 -16.13 22.00 33.87
CA VAL A 141 -16.12 22.73 32.59
C VAL A 141 -17.58 22.87 32.13
N ASN A 142 -18.15 24.08 32.25
CA ASN A 142 -19.47 24.42 31.73
C ASN A 142 -19.28 25.23 30.44
N ASN A 143 -20.31 25.25 29.60
CA ASN A 143 -20.32 26.07 28.37
C ASN A 143 -20.34 27.59 28.65
N GLU A 144 -20.49 28.02 29.91
CA GLU A 144 -20.37 29.41 30.29
C GLU A 144 -18.90 29.81 30.40
N VAL A 145 -18.50 30.78 29.60
CA VAL A 145 -17.16 31.36 29.60
C VAL A 145 -16.97 32.19 30.88
N ARG A 146 -16.70 31.53 32.00
CA ARG A 146 -16.34 32.25 33.26
C ARG A 146 -14.82 32.30 33.31
N LYS A 147 -14.26 33.54 33.33
CA LYS A 147 -12.84 33.75 33.65
C LYS A 147 -12.65 33.34 35.11
N ASP A 148 -11.56 32.65 35.37
CA ASP A 148 -11.16 32.40 36.76
C ASP A 148 -10.82 33.73 37.42
N THR A 149 -11.55 34.08 38.45
CA THR A 149 -11.36 35.35 39.21
C THR A 149 -10.26 35.24 40.23
N THR A 150 -9.78 34.02 40.52
CA THR A 150 -8.71 33.75 41.50
C THR A 150 -7.53 33.11 40.77
N VAL A 151 -6.33 33.63 41.05
CA VAL A 151 -5.08 33.05 40.60
C VAL A 151 -4.83 31.75 41.39
N LEU A 152 -5.13 30.60 40.82
CA LEU A 152 -4.91 29.31 41.47
C LEU A 152 -4.04 28.43 40.58
N GLY A 153 -3.07 27.79 41.19
CA GLY A 153 -2.17 26.85 40.50
C GLY A 153 -0.76 26.91 40.99
N THR A 154 0.01 25.85 40.74
CA THR A 154 1.41 25.75 41.16
C THR A 154 2.32 26.22 40.05
N VAL A 155 3.22 27.17 40.38
CA VAL A 155 4.22 27.70 39.43
C VAL A 155 5.03 26.56 38.82
N GLY A 156 5.20 26.58 37.51
CA GLY A 156 5.87 25.53 36.74
C GLY A 156 4.98 24.43 36.21
N TYR A 157 3.80 24.22 36.80
CA TYR A 157 2.81 23.20 36.35
C TYR A 157 1.51 23.86 35.83
N ALA A 158 1.17 25.03 36.31
CA ALA A 158 -0.01 25.77 35.85
C ALA A 158 0.30 26.55 34.58
N PRO A 159 -0.56 26.44 33.52
CA PRO A 159 -0.41 27.23 32.31
C PRO A 159 -0.91 28.69 32.53
N VAL A 160 -0.62 29.55 31.56
CA VAL A 160 -0.94 30.99 31.63
C VAL A 160 -2.44 31.29 31.75
N GLU A 161 -3.28 30.48 31.16
CA GLU A 161 -4.75 30.60 31.27
C GLU A 161 -5.25 30.45 32.70
N GLN A 162 -4.53 29.71 33.54
CA GLN A 162 -4.88 29.51 34.95
C GLN A 162 -4.59 30.75 35.83
N PHE A 163 -3.83 31.69 35.30
CA PHE A 163 -3.55 32.97 35.99
C PHE A 163 -4.50 34.10 35.63
N GLY A 164 -5.73 33.74 35.17
CA GLY A 164 -6.84 34.70 34.98
C GLY A 164 -6.87 35.38 33.61
N MET A 165 -6.01 34.99 32.65
CA MET A 165 -5.97 35.61 31.34
C MET A 165 -6.99 35.03 30.38
N MET A 166 -7.31 33.73 30.48
CA MET A 166 -8.22 32.98 29.60
C MET A 166 -9.02 31.95 30.41
N PRO A 167 -10.15 31.44 29.88
CA PRO A 167 -10.88 30.34 30.51
C PRO A 167 -10.04 29.06 30.58
N THR A 168 -10.08 28.39 31.73
CA THR A 168 -9.50 27.07 31.90
C THR A 168 -10.39 25.98 31.29
N ASP A 169 -9.82 25.05 30.58
CA ASP A 169 -10.48 23.88 29.99
C ASP A 169 -9.61 22.61 30.13
N TYR A 170 -9.98 21.55 29.44
CA TYR A 170 -9.24 20.28 29.43
C TYR A 170 -7.77 20.41 29.04
N LYS A 171 -7.41 21.46 28.27
CA LYS A 171 -6.02 21.72 27.85
C LYS A 171 -5.16 22.24 29.00
N THR A 172 -5.76 22.73 30.07
CA THR A 172 -5.08 23.09 31.32
C THR A 172 -4.46 21.86 31.97
N ASP A 173 -5.24 20.78 32.13
CA ASP A 173 -4.72 19.51 32.68
C ASP A 173 -3.68 18.86 31.73
N ILE A 174 -3.87 18.99 30.41
CA ILE A 174 -2.91 18.48 29.42
C ILE A 174 -1.56 19.19 29.58
N TYR A 175 -1.54 20.50 29.84
CA TYR A 175 -0.30 21.23 30.12
C TYR A 175 0.35 20.72 31.41
N ALA A 176 -0.39 20.61 32.49
CA ALA A 176 0.08 20.14 33.78
C ALA A 176 0.61 18.71 33.74
N PHE A 177 -0.03 17.83 32.98
CA PHE A 177 0.48 16.50 32.62
C PHE A 177 1.84 16.59 31.95
N GLY A 178 1.97 17.46 30.93
CA GLY A 178 3.23 17.66 30.22
C GLY A 178 4.35 18.15 31.15
N ALA A 179 4.05 19.09 32.06
CA ALA A 179 5.01 19.60 33.03
C ALA A 179 5.47 18.52 34.00
N THR A 180 4.53 17.73 34.52
CA THR A 180 4.82 16.62 35.42
C THR A 180 5.70 15.56 34.74
N ILE A 181 5.33 15.09 33.56
CA ILE A 181 6.09 14.05 32.83
C ILE A 181 7.47 14.56 32.42
N GLU A 182 7.59 15.80 31.98
CA GLU A 182 8.90 16.39 31.64
C GLU A 182 9.83 16.43 32.85
N GLN A 183 9.31 16.75 34.05
CA GLN A 183 10.09 16.75 35.28
C GLN A 183 10.59 15.35 35.61
N LEU A 184 9.70 14.35 35.60
CA LEU A 184 10.08 12.95 35.88
C LEU A 184 11.15 12.46 34.90
N MET A 185 11.01 12.77 33.60
CA MET A 185 12.00 12.40 32.60
C MET A 185 13.34 13.12 32.76
N LYS A 186 13.29 14.38 33.14
CA LYS A 186 14.54 15.14 33.47
C LYS A 186 15.24 14.56 34.71
N TYR A 187 14.49 14.20 35.71
CA TYR A 187 15.02 13.59 36.93
C TYR A 187 15.69 12.26 36.63
N SER A 188 15.04 11.39 35.86
CA SER A 188 15.57 10.06 35.48
C SER A 188 16.69 10.12 34.43
N GLY A 189 16.87 11.22 33.75
CA GLY A 189 17.77 11.33 32.58
C GLY A 189 17.25 10.60 31.32
N GLU A 190 16.04 10.05 31.36
CA GLU A 190 15.45 9.35 30.22
C GLU A 190 15.18 10.31 29.06
N LYS A 191 15.54 9.87 27.86
CA LYS A 191 15.25 10.55 26.60
C LYS A 191 14.32 9.70 25.77
N GLY A 192 13.52 10.30 24.92
CA GLY A 192 12.66 9.55 24.03
C GLY A 192 11.37 10.28 23.66
N ARG A 193 10.50 9.58 22.99
CA ARG A 193 9.26 10.12 22.45
C ARG A 193 8.35 10.77 23.50
N LEU A 194 8.28 10.18 24.69
CA LEU A 194 7.44 10.70 25.76
C LEU A 194 7.84 12.14 26.14
N LEU A 195 9.13 12.46 26.11
CA LEU A 195 9.61 13.82 26.31
C LEU A 195 9.06 14.78 25.23
N GLY A 196 9.09 14.40 23.99
CA GLY A 196 8.51 15.20 22.89
C GLY A 196 6.99 15.38 23.01
N ILE A 197 6.29 14.36 23.52
CA ILE A 197 4.85 14.46 23.83
C ILE A 197 4.63 15.45 24.98
N ALA A 198 5.40 15.36 26.05
CA ALA A 198 5.33 16.24 27.21
C ALA A 198 5.61 17.71 26.79
N GLN A 199 6.63 17.94 25.99
CA GLN A 199 6.94 19.27 25.45
C GLN A 199 5.81 19.84 24.58
N LYS A 200 5.13 19.00 23.76
CA LYS A 200 3.97 19.46 23.00
C LYS A 200 2.79 19.80 23.92
N CYS A 201 2.56 19.06 25.00
CA CYS A 201 1.55 19.38 26.01
C CYS A 201 1.80 20.77 26.64
N LYS A 202 3.07 21.17 26.81
CA LYS A 202 3.51 22.42 27.45
C LYS A 202 3.58 23.62 26.50
N ARG A 203 3.09 23.55 25.28
CA ARG A 203 3.07 24.71 24.38
C ARG A 203 2.33 25.87 25.05
N PHE A 204 2.89 27.07 24.90
CA PHE A 204 2.32 28.29 25.49
C PHE A 204 0.87 28.52 25.02
N ASP A 205 0.67 28.47 23.70
CA ASP A 205 -0.65 28.57 23.10
C ASP A 205 -1.42 27.24 23.30
N PRO A 206 -2.60 27.26 23.97
CA PRO A 206 -3.44 26.09 24.15
C PRO A 206 -3.85 25.42 22.84
N MET A 207 -3.94 26.18 21.73
CA MET A 207 -4.31 25.63 20.42
C MET A 207 -3.22 24.75 19.80
N GLN A 208 -1.98 24.93 20.24
CA GLN A 208 -0.83 24.13 19.79
C GLN A 208 -0.63 22.85 20.61
N ARG A 209 -1.36 22.68 21.71
CA ARG A 209 -1.35 21.47 22.54
C ARG A 209 -2.22 20.38 21.92
N TYR A 210 -2.25 19.21 22.54
CA TYR A 210 -3.30 18.23 22.25
C TYR A 210 -4.65 18.78 22.66
N GLN A 211 -5.65 18.72 21.79
CA GLN A 211 -6.97 19.31 22.02
C GLN A 211 -7.89 18.43 22.88
N SER A 212 -7.49 17.21 23.16
CA SER A 212 -8.24 16.29 24.03
C SER A 212 -7.36 15.17 24.55
N ILE A 213 -7.77 14.54 25.65
CA ILE A 213 -7.15 13.32 26.17
C ILE A 213 -7.10 12.21 25.11
N LYS A 214 -8.11 12.10 24.25
CA LYS A 214 -8.10 11.13 23.15
C LYS A 214 -6.95 11.35 22.17
N GLN A 215 -6.63 12.60 21.84
CA GLN A 215 -5.47 12.92 20.99
C GLN A 215 -4.15 12.61 21.70
N LEU A 216 -4.02 12.97 22.99
CA LEU A 216 -2.85 12.65 23.80
C LEU A 216 -2.64 11.14 23.88
N LYS A 217 -3.68 10.37 24.20
CA LYS A 217 -3.65 8.91 24.30
C LYS A 217 -3.22 8.26 22.97
N ARG A 218 -3.76 8.74 21.85
CA ARG A 218 -3.31 8.30 20.51
C ARG A 218 -1.84 8.59 20.29
N ALA A 219 -1.40 9.81 20.64
CA ALA A 219 0.00 10.17 20.52
C ALA A 219 0.91 9.25 21.36
N MET A 220 0.49 8.84 22.55
CA MET A 220 1.25 7.90 23.40
C MET A 220 1.21 6.45 22.88
N SER A 221 0.10 6.01 22.28
CA SER A 221 -0.08 4.64 21.80
C SER A 221 0.52 4.38 20.42
N MET A 222 0.76 5.42 19.60
CA MET A 222 1.39 5.25 18.30
C MET A 222 2.79 4.67 18.51
N GLN A 223 2.97 3.39 18.24
CA GLN A 223 4.31 2.84 18.07
C GLN A 223 4.93 3.51 16.84
N PHE A 224 6.16 3.99 16.96
CA PHE A 224 6.94 4.37 15.78
C PHE A 224 7.09 3.09 14.95
N ILE A 225 6.40 3.03 13.82
CA ILE A 225 6.85 2.16 12.75
C ILE A 225 8.22 2.73 12.38
N ASN A 226 9.29 2.09 12.84
CA ASN A 226 10.66 2.54 12.56
C ASN A 226 10.79 2.66 11.04
N GLY A 227 11.54 3.66 10.55
CA GLY A 227 11.79 3.82 9.11
C GLY A 227 12.28 2.53 8.45
N VAL A 228 12.95 1.66 9.22
CA VAL A 228 13.34 0.30 8.82
C VAL A 228 12.12 -0.59 8.56
N THR A 229 11.06 -0.56 9.39
CA THR A 229 9.85 -1.38 9.15
C THR A 229 9.05 -0.84 7.96
N ILE A 230 8.97 0.47 7.76
CA ILE A 230 8.39 1.07 6.56
C ILE A 230 9.21 0.66 5.33
N GLY A 231 10.52 0.77 5.38
CA GLY A 231 11.42 0.35 4.30
C GLY A 231 11.26 -1.12 3.95
N LEU A 232 11.19 -2.01 4.94
CA LEU A 232 10.97 -3.44 4.75
C LEU A 232 9.58 -3.73 4.14
N THR A 233 8.53 -3.05 4.58
CA THR A 233 7.18 -3.26 4.00
C THR A 233 7.10 -2.78 2.55
N ILE A 234 7.72 -1.65 2.22
CA ILE A 234 7.83 -1.15 0.84
C ILE A 234 8.64 -2.13 -0.01
N LEU A 235 9.78 -2.64 0.49
CA LEU A 235 10.61 -3.61 -0.21
C LEU A 235 9.84 -4.91 -0.51
N ILE A 236 9.10 -5.45 0.47
CA ILE A 236 8.27 -6.66 0.28
C ILE A 236 7.19 -6.40 -0.78
N LEU A 237 6.56 -5.21 -0.75
CA LEU A 237 5.55 -4.85 -1.75
C LEU A 237 6.14 -4.76 -3.16
N CYS A 238 7.32 -4.15 -3.30
CA CYS A 238 8.04 -4.08 -4.57
C CYS A 238 8.40 -5.47 -5.10
N ILE A 239 8.92 -6.36 -4.24
CA ILE A 239 9.22 -7.76 -4.64
C ILE A 239 7.94 -8.47 -5.09
N ALA A 240 6.83 -8.32 -4.36
CA ALA A 240 5.56 -8.93 -4.75
C ALA A 240 5.08 -8.44 -6.13
N VAL A 241 5.19 -7.13 -6.42
CA VAL A 241 4.85 -6.56 -7.73
C VAL A 241 5.75 -7.13 -8.83
N VAL A 242 7.06 -7.19 -8.61
CA VAL A 242 8.00 -7.77 -9.58
C VAL A 242 7.69 -9.24 -9.84
N CYS A 243 7.41 -10.02 -8.80
CA CYS A 243 7.00 -11.42 -8.94
C CYS A 243 5.69 -11.56 -9.74
N CYS A 244 4.68 -10.70 -9.47
CA CYS A 244 3.42 -10.70 -10.23
C CYS A 244 3.65 -10.38 -11.71
N VAL A 245 4.44 -9.34 -12.02
CA VAL A 245 4.79 -8.99 -13.41
C VAL A 245 5.54 -10.13 -14.09
N PHE A 246 6.49 -10.75 -13.38
CA PHE A 246 7.23 -11.90 -13.91
C PHE A 246 6.31 -13.11 -14.21
N VAL A 247 5.37 -13.41 -13.31
CA VAL A 247 4.39 -14.49 -13.51
C VAL A 247 3.46 -14.18 -14.69
N ILE A 248 3.01 -12.92 -14.83
CA ILE A 248 2.18 -12.50 -15.96
C ILE A 248 2.96 -12.64 -17.26
N ASN A 249 4.21 -12.16 -17.32
CA ASN A 249 5.05 -12.30 -18.51
C ASN A 249 5.33 -13.76 -18.87
N LEU A 250 5.58 -14.63 -17.87
CA LEU A 250 5.72 -16.05 -18.11
C LEU A 250 4.45 -16.66 -18.69
N LYS A 251 3.28 -16.27 -18.16
CA LYS A 251 1.99 -16.77 -18.64
C LYS A 251 1.73 -16.34 -20.09
N THR A 252 1.94 -15.05 -20.41
CA THR A 252 1.78 -14.54 -21.78
C THR A 252 2.76 -15.20 -22.75
N HIS A 253 3.99 -15.44 -22.32
CA HIS A 253 4.99 -16.13 -23.16
C HIS A 253 4.65 -17.60 -23.40
N ILE A 254 4.00 -18.25 -22.45
CA ILE A 254 3.50 -19.64 -22.62
C ILE A 254 2.27 -19.68 -23.51
N GLU A 255 1.33 -18.74 -23.33
CA GLU A 255 0.08 -18.67 -24.12
C GLU A 255 0.35 -18.35 -25.60
N ASN A 256 1.37 -17.53 -25.92
CA ASN A 256 1.68 -17.14 -27.31
C ASN A 256 2.73 -18.05 -27.98
N ARG A 257 3.12 -19.13 -27.35
CA ARG A 257 4.22 -19.99 -27.84
C ARG A 257 3.97 -20.57 -29.24
N TYR A 258 2.74 -20.75 -29.62
CA TYR A 258 2.35 -21.38 -30.87
C TYR A 258 1.64 -20.45 -31.86
N ASP A 259 1.45 -19.18 -31.51
CA ASP A 259 0.82 -18.20 -32.40
C ASP A 259 1.63 -17.97 -33.67
N ASP A 260 2.93 -18.17 -33.59
CA ASP A 260 3.86 -18.10 -34.72
C ASP A 260 3.54 -19.12 -35.82
N TYR A 261 2.78 -20.18 -35.53
CA TYR A 261 2.37 -21.17 -36.51
C TYR A 261 1.10 -20.79 -37.26
N ILE A 262 0.37 -19.76 -36.86
CA ILE A 262 -0.84 -19.30 -37.59
C ILE A 262 -0.44 -18.78 -38.96
N GLY A 263 -1.15 -19.23 -39.99
CA GLY A 263 -0.93 -18.86 -41.38
C GLY A 263 -0.87 -20.04 -42.32
N THR A 264 -0.41 -19.80 -43.56
CA THR A 264 -0.36 -20.81 -44.62
C THR A 264 1.05 -21.38 -44.72
N TRP A 265 1.12 -22.70 -44.91
CA TRP A 265 2.36 -23.47 -45.04
C TRP A 265 2.23 -24.36 -46.28
N HIS A 266 3.22 -24.42 -47.13
CA HIS A 266 3.21 -25.20 -48.34
C HIS A 266 4.57 -25.80 -48.68
N ASN A 267 4.62 -26.67 -49.65
CA ASN A 267 5.81 -27.15 -50.29
C ASN A 267 5.58 -27.37 -51.81
N ASP A 268 6.62 -27.73 -52.55
CA ASP A 268 6.52 -28.02 -53.96
C ASP A 268 5.75 -29.32 -54.30
N SER A 269 5.38 -30.08 -53.29
CA SER A 269 4.74 -31.41 -53.47
C SER A 269 3.20 -31.38 -53.40
N ASN A 270 2.57 -30.24 -53.72
CA ASN A 270 1.14 -30.08 -53.81
C ASN A 270 0.36 -30.23 -52.48
N ILE A 271 1.03 -30.02 -51.32
CA ILE A 271 0.41 -30.01 -50.00
C ILE A 271 0.40 -28.60 -49.46
N SER A 272 -0.72 -28.16 -48.92
CA SER A 272 -0.84 -26.93 -48.19
C SER A 272 -1.57 -27.10 -46.87
N LEU A 273 -1.04 -26.51 -45.82
CA LEU A 273 -1.61 -26.46 -44.48
C LEU A 273 -1.91 -24.98 -44.15
N GLU A 274 -3.12 -24.71 -43.72
CA GLU A 274 -3.54 -23.40 -43.27
C GLU A 274 -3.90 -23.51 -41.79
N VAL A 275 -3.06 -22.93 -40.89
CA VAL A 275 -3.37 -22.86 -39.47
C VAL A 275 -4.22 -21.63 -39.22
N LEU A 276 -5.45 -21.82 -38.80
CA LEU A 276 -6.46 -20.77 -38.62
C LEU A 276 -6.37 -20.09 -37.27
N SER A 277 -6.15 -20.87 -36.23
CA SER A 277 -6.02 -20.36 -34.86
C SER A 277 -5.27 -21.33 -33.95
N VAL A 278 -4.69 -20.82 -32.90
CA VAL A 278 -4.16 -21.60 -31.78
C VAL A 278 -4.65 -21.01 -30.49
N ASP A 279 -5.55 -21.69 -29.80
CA ASP A 279 -6.13 -21.26 -28.54
C ASP A 279 -5.95 -22.32 -27.46
N ASN A 280 -5.35 -21.97 -26.34
CA ASN A 280 -5.16 -22.90 -25.20
C ASN A 280 -4.50 -24.24 -25.59
N ASN A 281 -3.46 -24.21 -26.43
CA ASN A 281 -2.80 -25.39 -27.03
C ASN A 281 -3.71 -26.24 -27.94
N ILE A 282 -4.83 -25.72 -28.42
CA ILE A 282 -5.65 -26.35 -29.43
C ILE A 282 -5.41 -25.63 -30.75
N MET A 283 -4.90 -26.34 -31.72
CA MET A 283 -4.69 -25.85 -33.09
C MET A 283 -5.90 -26.18 -33.95
N THR A 284 -6.38 -25.18 -34.69
CA THR A 284 -7.41 -25.37 -35.74
C THR A 284 -6.76 -25.11 -37.08
N PHE A 285 -6.92 -26.06 -38.00
CA PHE A 285 -6.25 -25.98 -39.29
C PHE A 285 -7.04 -26.62 -40.43
N ASN A 286 -6.67 -26.26 -41.67
CA ASN A 286 -7.08 -26.89 -42.91
C ASN A 286 -5.87 -27.57 -43.56
N LEU A 287 -6.01 -28.78 -44.04
CA LEU A 287 -4.96 -29.49 -44.78
C LEU A 287 -5.49 -29.85 -46.18
N LYS A 288 -4.75 -29.48 -47.23
CA LYS A 288 -5.13 -29.76 -48.61
C LYS A 288 -3.99 -30.47 -49.35
N GLN A 289 -4.39 -31.40 -50.21
CA GLN A 289 -3.46 -32.07 -51.15
C GLN A 289 -4.03 -32.07 -52.54
N GLN A 290 -3.29 -31.57 -53.50
CA GLN A 290 -3.62 -31.68 -54.93
C GLN A 290 -3.09 -32.99 -55.47
N GLN A 291 -3.90 -33.76 -56.16
CA GLN A 291 -3.49 -35.02 -56.77
C GLN A 291 -3.10 -34.86 -58.24
N ASP A 292 -2.31 -35.79 -58.77
CA ASP A 292 -1.85 -35.79 -60.17
C ASP A 292 -2.98 -35.81 -61.19
N ASN A 293 -4.18 -36.25 -60.81
CA ASN A 293 -5.37 -36.27 -61.67
C ASN A 293 -6.14 -34.92 -61.62
N GLY A 294 -5.63 -33.91 -60.93
CA GLY A 294 -6.28 -32.61 -60.77
C GLY A 294 -7.34 -32.53 -59.65
N GLY A 295 -7.53 -33.63 -58.91
CA GLY A 295 -8.46 -33.65 -57.76
C GLY A 295 -7.79 -33.00 -56.53
N ILE A 296 -8.61 -32.27 -55.71
CA ILE A 296 -8.15 -31.67 -54.43
C ILE A 296 -8.85 -32.41 -53.31
N TYR A 297 -8.05 -32.96 -52.39
CA TYR A 297 -8.56 -33.46 -51.12
C TYR A 297 -8.28 -32.41 -50.03
N SER A 298 -9.27 -32.16 -49.17
CA SER A 298 -9.16 -31.20 -48.10
C SER A 298 -9.76 -31.71 -46.80
N LEU A 299 -9.04 -31.54 -45.73
CA LEU A 299 -9.51 -31.60 -44.36
C LEU A 299 -9.71 -30.17 -43.89
N ASN A 300 -10.93 -29.82 -43.50
CA ASN A 300 -11.26 -28.45 -43.13
C ASN A 300 -11.66 -28.37 -41.65
N ASN A 301 -11.19 -27.30 -40.98
CA ASN A 301 -11.48 -27.03 -39.58
C ASN A 301 -11.14 -28.19 -38.63
N VAL A 302 -10.02 -28.87 -38.87
CA VAL A 302 -9.54 -29.92 -37.98
C VAL A 302 -9.01 -29.24 -36.70
N THR A 303 -9.47 -29.73 -35.56
CA THR A 303 -9.03 -29.27 -34.26
C THR A 303 -8.29 -30.36 -33.52
N ALA A 304 -7.09 -30.06 -33.02
CA ALA A 304 -6.29 -31.02 -32.27
C ALA A 304 -5.43 -30.33 -31.23
N GLU A 305 -5.08 -31.04 -30.17
CA GLU A 305 -4.28 -30.53 -29.07
C GLU A 305 -2.78 -30.60 -29.41
N ILE A 306 -2.06 -29.54 -29.08
CA ILE A 306 -0.60 -29.46 -29.22
C ILE A 306 0.07 -30.06 -27.98
N ASN A 307 0.77 -31.18 -28.15
CA ASN A 307 1.49 -31.88 -27.12
C ASN A 307 2.98 -31.95 -27.47
N ASN A 308 3.85 -31.25 -26.72
CA ASN A 308 5.30 -31.23 -26.94
C ASN A 308 5.70 -30.93 -28.41
N ASN A 309 5.14 -29.87 -29.00
CA ASN A 309 5.35 -29.47 -30.38
C ASN A 309 4.81 -30.49 -31.43
N THR A 310 3.90 -31.33 -31.02
CA THR A 310 3.28 -32.33 -31.91
C THR A 310 1.77 -32.19 -31.82
N VAL A 311 1.10 -32.24 -32.97
CA VAL A 311 -0.36 -32.19 -33.09
C VAL A 311 -0.81 -33.47 -33.75
N ASP A 312 -1.37 -34.38 -32.98
CA ASP A 312 -1.96 -35.62 -33.51
C ASP A 312 -3.44 -35.38 -33.80
N PHE A 313 -3.87 -35.72 -35.01
CA PHE A 313 -5.25 -35.54 -35.44
C PHE A 313 -5.82 -36.83 -36.06
N HIS A 314 -7.11 -37.01 -35.85
CA HIS A 314 -7.85 -38.14 -36.35
C HIS A 314 -9.12 -37.63 -37.04
N THR A 315 -9.34 -38.11 -38.28
CA THR A 315 -10.52 -37.82 -39.04
C THR A 315 -11.11 -39.13 -39.60
N ASP A 316 -12.31 -39.11 -40.17
CA ASP A 316 -12.96 -40.33 -40.65
C ASP A 316 -12.11 -41.13 -41.68
N ASN A 317 -11.22 -40.45 -42.41
CA ASN A 317 -10.48 -41.06 -43.51
C ASN A 317 -8.95 -40.84 -43.45
N THR A 318 -8.47 -40.06 -42.53
CA THR A 318 -7.06 -39.71 -42.45
C THR A 318 -6.65 -39.50 -41.01
N ASP A 319 -5.65 -40.20 -40.56
CA ASP A 319 -4.95 -39.95 -39.31
C ASP A 319 -3.63 -39.28 -39.63
N GLY A 320 -3.20 -38.36 -38.77
CA GLY A 320 -1.94 -37.69 -39.03
C GLY A 320 -1.33 -37.00 -37.81
N THR A 321 -0.11 -36.58 -38.03
CA THR A 321 0.69 -35.86 -37.03
C THR A 321 1.36 -34.69 -37.71
N LEU A 322 1.18 -33.50 -37.11
CA LEU A 322 1.98 -32.30 -37.44
C LEU A 322 3.06 -32.17 -36.40
N LYS A 323 4.29 -32.01 -36.81
CA LYS A 323 5.43 -31.69 -35.90
C LYS A 323 5.91 -30.28 -36.16
N LEU A 324 5.86 -29.47 -35.14
CA LEU A 324 6.15 -28.05 -35.17
C LEU A 324 7.63 -27.82 -34.83
N ASN A 325 8.43 -27.36 -35.79
CA ASN A 325 9.89 -27.19 -35.67
C ASN A 325 10.33 -25.75 -36.03
N GLY A 326 9.75 -24.72 -35.37
CA GLY A 326 10.08 -23.31 -35.69
C GLY A 326 9.54 -22.91 -37.04
N ASN A 327 10.39 -22.70 -38.03
CA ASN A 327 10.00 -22.25 -39.37
C ASN A 327 9.50 -23.37 -40.29
N GLU A 328 9.38 -24.58 -39.81
CA GLU A 328 8.96 -25.74 -40.58
C GLU A 328 7.82 -26.49 -39.86
N ILE A 329 6.90 -27.06 -40.61
CA ILE A 329 5.93 -28.00 -40.10
C ILE A 329 6.11 -29.33 -40.91
N THR A 330 6.47 -30.39 -40.21
CA THR A 330 6.44 -31.73 -40.83
C THR A 330 5.05 -32.30 -40.71
N VAL A 331 4.46 -32.68 -41.86
CA VAL A 331 3.14 -33.33 -41.97
C VAL A 331 3.34 -34.79 -42.28
N LYS A 332 2.87 -35.67 -41.39
CA LYS A 332 2.79 -37.11 -41.64
C LYS A 332 1.38 -37.56 -41.55
N THR A 333 0.84 -38.18 -42.59
CA THR A 333 -0.49 -38.79 -42.61
C THR A 333 -0.42 -40.26 -42.91
N THR A 334 -1.32 -40.99 -42.30
CA THR A 334 -1.57 -42.41 -42.59
C THR A 334 -3.04 -42.60 -42.98
N SER A 335 -3.28 -43.23 -44.10
CA SER A 335 -4.63 -43.52 -44.58
C SER A 335 -4.90 -45.00 -44.54
N ASP A 336 -6.17 -45.36 -44.26
CA ASP A 336 -6.60 -46.74 -44.49
C ASP A 336 -6.57 -47.06 -46.01
N THR A 337 -5.83 -48.07 -46.40
CA THR A 337 -5.48 -48.45 -47.78
C THR A 337 -6.70 -48.80 -48.67
N LYS A 338 -7.91 -48.53 -48.25
CA LYS A 338 -9.15 -48.84 -49.00
C LYS A 338 -9.96 -47.62 -49.46
N SER A 339 -9.56 -46.41 -49.13
CA SER A 339 -10.27 -45.20 -49.53
C SER A 339 -9.46 -44.46 -50.60
N SER A 340 -10.07 -44.23 -51.77
CA SER A 340 -9.50 -43.40 -52.86
C SER A 340 -9.54 -41.89 -52.52
N SER A 341 -9.85 -41.53 -51.28
CA SER A 341 -10.08 -40.14 -50.83
C SER A 341 -9.37 -39.85 -49.51
N SER A 342 -8.08 -40.05 -49.45
CA SER A 342 -7.28 -39.74 -48.26
C SER A 342 -6.02 -38.93 -48.63
N ILE A 343 -5.60 -38.07 -47.73
CA ILE A 343 -4.31 -37.40 -47.84
C ILE A 343 -3.22 -38.37 -47.39
N ASN A 344 -2.19 -38.53 -48.21
CA ASN A 344 -1.04 -39.32 -47.85
C ASN A 344 0.20 -38.46 -48.01
N ALA A 345 0.74 -38.04 -46.91
CA ALA A 345 1.86 -37.09 -46.82
C ALA A 345 2.93 -37.56 -45.84
N ASP A 346 4.18 -37.37 -46.20
CA ASP A 346 5.33 -37.38 -45.31
C ASP A 346 6.25 -36.24 -45.79
N GLU A 347 5.89 -35.00 -45.49
CA GLU A 347 6.42 -33.82 -46.13
C GLU A 347 6.75 -32.73 -45.12
N ILE A 348 7.74 -31.90 -45.45
CA ILE A 348 8.09 -30.69 -44.68
C ILE A 348 7.43 -29.52 -45.44
N LEU A 349 6.73 -28.66 -44.68
CA LEU A 349 6.11 -27.46 -45.20
C LEU A 349 6.82 -26.22 -44.63
N GLU A 350 7.01 -25.26 -45.52
CA GLU A 350 7.55 -23.95 -45.18
C GLU A 350 6.43 -22.93 -45.09
N LYS A 351 6.62 -21.88 -44.29
CA LYS A 351 5.61 -20.88 -44.07
C LYS A 351 5.56 -19.87 -45.21
N ASP A 352 4.32 -19.59 -45.69
CA ASP A 352 4.09 -18.49 -46.60
C ASP A 352 4.30 -17.14 -45.92
N ILE A 353 5.11 -16.29 -46.50
CA ILE A 353 5.26 -14.91 -46.07
C ILE A 353 4.05 -14.12 -46.60
N GLN A 354 3.25 -13.58 -45.71
CA GLN A 354 2.10 -12.75 -46.08
C GLN A 354 2.46 -11.28 -46.02
N ILE A 355 2.26 -10.57 -47.13
CA ILE A 355 2.42 -9.11 -47.22
C ILE A 355 1.04 -8.47 -47.15
N ASN A 356 0.84 -7.63 -46.15
CA ASN A 356 -0.37 -6.82 -46.00
C ASN A 356 -0.03 -5.34 -46.20
N VAL A 357 -0.79 -4.67 -47.09
CA VAL A 357 -0.66 -3.25 -47.32
C VAL A 357 -1.98 -2.57 -46.94
N ASN A 358 -1.93 -1.63 -46.02
CA ASN A 358 -3.12 -0.94 -45.52
C ASN A 358 -4.25 -1.94 -45.07
N GLY A 359 -3.87 -3.05 -44.47
CA GLY A 359 -4.82 -4.08 -44.02
C GLY A 359 -5.33 -5.03 -45.12
N ASN A 360 -4.89 -4.88 -46.37
CA ASN A 360 -5.23 -5.76 -47.48
C ASN A 360 -4.08 -6.74 -47.76
N ARG A 361 -4.40 -8.02 -47.85
CA ARG A 361 -3.44 -9.05 -48.23
C ARG A 361 -3.01 -8.87 -49.66
N VAL A 362 -1.71 -8.76 -49.90
CA VAL A 362 -1.09 -8.78 -51.22
C VAL A 362 -0.65 -10.19 -51.55
N ILE A 363 -1.16 -10.76 -52.64
CA ILE A 363 -0.77 -12.09 -53.13
C ILE A 363 0.30 -11.88 -54.21
N LEU A 364 1.50 -12.33 -53.99
CA LEU A 364 2.59 -12.28 -54.95
C LEU A 364 2.53 -13.51 -55.84
N GLU A 365 1.82 -13.41 -56.95
CA GLU A 365 1.66 -14.52 -57.92
C GLU A 365 2.93 -14.74 -58.69
N ASN A 366 3.89 -15.33 -58.63
CA ASN A 366 5.07 -15.65 -59.44
C ASN A 366 6.45 -15.18 -58.92
N ASN A 367 6.52 -14.44 -57.84
CA ASN A 367 7.81 -14.03 -57.29
C ASN A 367 7.85 -14.34 -55.79
N PRO A 368 8.55 -15.39 -55.36
CA PRO A 368 8.62 -15.73 -53.97
C PRO A 368 9.33 -14.66 -53.17
N VAL A 369 8.78 -14.35 -52.00
CA VAL A 369 9.51 -13.55 -51.01
C VAL A 369 10.60 -14.42 -50.44
N LEU A 370 11.85 -13.99 -50.54
CA LEU A 370 13.01 -14.75 -50.06
C LEU A 370 13.44 -14.24 -48.69
N MET A 371 13.74 -15.15 -47.76
CA MET A 371 14.38 -14.85 -46.51
C MET A 371 15.84 -15.32 -46.57
N ILE A 372 16.79 -14.39 -46.49
CA ILE A 372 18.21 -14.64 -46.52
C ILE A 372 18.84 -13.99 -45.31
N ASP A 373 19.52 -14.75 -44.47
CA ASP A 373 20.19 -14.29 -43.26
C ASP A 373 19.26 -13.47 -42.32
N ASP A 374 18.03 -13.94 -42.12
CA ASP A 374 16.96 -13.24 -41.37
C ASP A 374 16.47 -11.90 -41.99
N GLU A 375 16.84 -11.60 -43.20
CA GLU A 375 16.35 -10.46 -43.98
C GLU A 375 15.36 -10.94 -45.05
N ILE A 376 14.23 -10.18 -45.21
CA ILE A 376 13.18 -10.50 -46.17
C ILE A 376 13.40 -9.68 -47.44
N TYR A 377 13.57 -10.36 -48.56
CA TYR A 377 13.71 -9.77 -49.88
C TYR A 377 12.44 -9.94 -50.69
N VAL A 378 11.90 -8.85 -51.19
CA VAL A 378 10.71 -8.85 -52.05
C VAL A 378 11.12 -8.43 -53.43
N PRO A 379 10.73 -9.19 -54.49
CA PRO A 379 11.15 -8.86 -55.87
C PRO A 379 10.63 -7.49 -56.30
N TYR A 380 11.52 -6.73 -56.90
CA TYR A 380 11.33 -5.35 -57.37
C TYR A 380 10.13 -5.14 -58.28
N ASP A 381 9.92 -5.99 -59.23
CA ASP A 381 8.93 -5.85 -60.31
C ASP A 381 7.48 -6.09 -59.85
N THR A 382 7.28 -6.66 -58.70
CA THR A 382 5.94 -6.94 -58.15
C THR A 382 5.42 -5.83 -57.25
N PHE A 383 6.31 -5.14 -56.58
CA PHE A 383 5.95 -4.13 -55.57
C PHE A 383 5.29 -2.87 -56.11
N PRO A 384 5.76 -2.26 -57.23
CA PRO A 384 5.20 -0.98 -57.72
C PRO A 384 3.80 -1.12 -58.35
N ARG A 385 3.38 -2.30 -58.74
CA ARG A 385 2.10 -2.50 -59.44
C ARG A 385 0.93 -2.76 -58.51
N GLU A 386 1.19 -3.41 -57.41
CA GLU A 386 0.16 -3.86 -56.48
C GLU A 386 0.10 -2.99 -55.24
N ILE A 387 1.20 -2.39 -54.82
CA ILE A 387 1.28 -1.44 -53.74
C ILE A 387 1.27 -0.04 -54.33
N LYS A 388 0.14 0.69 -54.22
CA LYS A 388 0.09 2.11 -54.51
C LYS A 388 0.91 2.86 -53.46
N LEU A 389 2.17 2.94 -53.70
CA LEU A 389 3.08 3.77 -52.94
C LEU A 389 2.85 5.21 -53.44
N ASP A 390 2.10 6.03 -52.74
CA ASP A 390 2.07 7.46 -52.98
C ASP A 390 3.47 8.02 -52.69
N ALA A 391 4.26 8.10 -53.76
CA ALA A 391 5.53 8.81 -53.69
C ALA A 391 5.22 10.29 -53.49
N TYR A 392 5.47 10.81 -52.33
CA TYR A 392 5.40 12.23 -52.05
C TYR A 392 6.58 12.92 -52.72
N TYR A 393 6.30 13.65 -53.78
CA TYR A 393 7.26 14.58 -54.38
C TYR A 393 7.20 15.87 -53.60
N ASP A 394 8.24 16.21 -52.87
CA ASP A 394 8.44 17.56 -52.40
C ASP A 394 8.97 18.40 -53.59
N CYS A 395 8.26 19.47 -53.86
CA CYS A 395 8.51 20.27 -55.04
C CYS A 395 9.89 20.95 -54.97
N GLY A 396 10.82 20.47 -55.74
CA GLY A 396 11.84 21.33 -56.33
C GLY A 396 13.29 21.12 -55.95
N THR A 397 13.66 20.20 -55.13
CA THR A 397 15.06 19.82 -54.94
C THR A 397 15.18 18.32 -54.77
N TRP A 398 15.79 17.69 -55.74
CA TRP A 398 16.18 16.31 -55.72
C TRP A 398 17.35 16.11 -54.71
N ALA A 399 17.02 16.04 -53.47
CA ALA A 399 17.89 15.39 -52.49
C ALA A 399 17.36 13.98 -52.35
N GLY A 400 18.00 13.04 -53.05
CA GLY A 400 17.61 11.66 -53.07
C GLY A 400 17.54 11.11 -51.67
N ASP A 401 16.54 10.47 -51.36
CA ASP A 401 16.30 9.38 -50.40
C ASP A 401 14.87 9.50 -49.88
N SER A 402 13.93 8.95 -50.63
CA SER A 402 12.59 8.68 -50.09
C SER A 402 12.64 7.35 -49.36
N GLU A 403 12.80 7.38 -48.05
CA GLU A 403 12.62 6.23 -47.23
C GLU A 403 11.13 5.94 -47.04
N LYS A 404 10.66 4.77 -47.39
CA LYS A 404 9.33 4.28 -47.04
C LYS A 404 9.45 3.16 -46.02
N ARG A 405 8.69 3.28 -44.95
CA ARG A 405 8.74 2.34 -43.86
C ARG A 405 7.65 1.28 -44.00
N ILE A 406 8.04 0.02 -43.99
CA ILE A 406 7.12 -1.11 -43.93
C ILE A 406 7.30 -1.74 -42.53
N THR A 407 6.22 -1.81 -41.76
CA THR A 407 6.25 -2.48 -40.46
C THR A 407 5.77 -3.91 -40.62
N ILE A 408 6.57 -4.87 -40.22
CA ILE A 408 6.18 -6.27 -40.18
C ILE A 408 5.59 -6.58 -38.80
N MET A 409 4.54 -7.35 -38.73
CA MET A 409 4.09 -7.90 -37.45
C MET A 409 5.24 -8.72 -36.82
N ASN A 410 5.45 -8.56 -35.51
CA ASN A 410 6.56 -9.03 -34.67
C ASN A 410 7.79 -8.13 -34.67
N ASP A 411 7.58 -6.82 -34.59
CA ASP A 411 8.62 -5.79 -34.36
C ASP A 411 9.73 -5.68 -35.41
N LYS A 412 9.57 -6.29 -36.58
CA LYS A 412 10.50 -6.12 -37.69
C LYS A 412 10.12 -4.91 -38.53
N THR A 413 11.03 -3.99 -38.71
CA THR A 413 10.84 -2.80 -39.55
C THR A 413 11.56 -2.99 -40.87
N ILE A 414 10.84 -2.83 -41.98
CA ILE A 414 11.39 -2.87 -43.33
C ILE A 414 11.56 -1.44 -43.82
N ILE A 415 12.75 -1.10 -44.23
CA ILE A 415 13.08 0.22 -44.77
C ILE A 415 13.36 0.08 -46.27
N PHE A 416 12.64 0.83 -47.10
CA PHE A 416 12.91 0.92 -48.52
C PHE A 416 13.95 2.00 -48.81
N PHE A 417 14.96 1.64 -49.54
CA PHE A 417 15.86 2.60 -50.15
C PHE A 417 15.66 2.61 -51.66
N SER A 418 15.45 3.76 -52.27
CA SER A 418 15.55 3.91 -53.70
C SER A 418 16.94 4.49 -54.04
N SER A 419 17.73 3.77 -54.75
CA SER A 419 18.92 4.34 -55.36
C SER A 419 18.55 4.90 -56.72
N PHE A 420 18.85 6.16 -56.94
CA PHE A 420 18.38 6.91 -58.13
C PHE A 420 19.20 6.60 -59.40
N ASP A 421 20.33 5.95 -59.24
CA ASP A 421 21.24 5.77 -60.38
C ASP A 421 20.92 4.55 -61.26
N ASP A 422 20.14 3.57 -60.81
CA ASP A 422 19.86 2.32 -61.54
C ASP A 422 18.40 1.88 -61.60
N MET A 423 17.43 2.64 -61.08
CA MET A 423 16.02 2.24 -60.96
C MET A 423 15.79 0.92 -60.22
N ASP A 424 16.72 0.43 -59.45
CA ASP A 424 16.58 -0.78 -58.67
C ASP A 424 16.12 -0.43 -57.26
N TRP A 425 15.03 -1.05 -56.87
CA TRP A 425 14.45 -0.92 -55.50
C TRP A 425 14.93 -2.13 -54.69
N ASN A 426 15.69 -1.87 -53.67
CA ASN A 426 16.09 -2.90 -52.74
C ASN A 426 15.30 -2.74 -51.43
N LEU A 427 14.67 -3.80 -51.02
CA LEU A 427 13.96 -3.91 -49.75
C LEU A 427 14.87 -4.56 -48.74
N TYR A 428 15.16 -3.86 -47.65
CA TYR A 428 15.94 -4.43 -46.55
C TYR A 428 15.06 -4.53 -45.31
N VAL A 429 15.08 -5.70 -44.69
CA VAL A 429 14.45 -5.92 -43.37
C VAL A 429 15.55 -5.83 -42.33
N THR A 430 15.50 -4.86 -41.45
CA THR A 430 16.46 -4.79 -40.35
C THR A 430 15.80 -5.07 -39.04
N HIS A 431 16.51 -5.76 -38.15
CA HIS A 431 16.10 -6.04 -36.77
C HIS A 431 16.47 -4.89 -35.80
N ASP A 432 16.91 -3.75 -36.29
CA ASP A 432 17.47 -2.71 -35.44
C ASP A 432 16.38 -1.77 -34.90
N GLU A 433 16.09 -1.95 -33.60
CA GLU A 433 15.16 -1.08 -32.83
C GLU A 433 15.69 0.36 -32.66
N ASN A 434 16.91 0.66 -33.10
CA ASN A 434 17.59 1.93 -32.85
C ASN A 434 17.57 2.91 -34.03
N ILE A 435 16.97 2.58 -35.16
CA ILE A 435 16.86 3.53 -36.27
C ILE A 435 15.78 4.56 -35.96
N LYS A 436 16.17 5.61 -35.22
CA LYS A 436 15.37 6.84 -35.11
C LYS A 436 15.50 7.62 -36.40
N THR A 437 14.45 7.61 -37.22
CA THR A 437 14.38 8.51 -38.34
C THR A 437 14.30 9.94 -37.84
N SER A 438 15.20 10.78 -38.26
CA SER A 438 15.25 12.24 -37.93
C SER A 438 14.37 13.11 -38.83
N TYR A 439 13.42 12.54 -39.53
CA TYR A 439 12.56 13.28 -40.47
C TYR A 439 11.08 13.28 -40.04
N PRO A 440 10.39 14.44 -40.13
CA PRO A 440 9.05 14.62 -39.57
C PRO A 440 7.90 14.31 -40.56
N TYR A 441 8.02 13.29 -41.37
CA TYR A 441 6.97 12.94 -42.35
C TYR A 441 6.20 11.70 -41.87
N GLU A 442 4.85 11.79 -41.96
CA GLU A 442 3.96 10.65 -41.79
C GLU A 442 4.14 9.69 -42.97
N TYR A 443 4.70 8.53 -42.70
CA TYR A 443 4.84 7.48 -43.71
C TYR A 443 3.64 6.51 -43.62
N GLU A 444 3.14 6.08 -44.80
CA GLU A 444 2.19 4.97 -44.84
C GLU A 444 2.86 3.70 -44.31
N GLN A 445 2.26 3.10 -43.32
CA GLN A 445 2.74 1.83 -42.77
C GLN A 445 2.29 0.67 -43.65
N ILE A 446 3.23 0.02 -44.29
CA ILE A 446 2.99 -1.26 -44.98
C ILE A 446 3.37 -2.33 -43.98
N THR A 447 2.40 -3.17 -43.61
CA THR A 447 2.63 -4.25 -42.66
C THR A 447 2.86 -5.55 -43.43
N ILE A 448 4.05 -6.08 -43.33
CA ILE A 448 4.39 -7.41 -43.84
C ILE A 448 4.38 -8.34 -42.63
N SER A 449 3.44 -9.29 -42.58
CA SER A 449 3.45 -10.32 -41.57
C SER A 449 4.24 -11.52 -42.08
N SER A 450 5.47 -11.64 -41.61
CA SER A 450 6.10 -12.96 -41.58
C SER A 450 5.67 -13.59 -40.29
N CYS A 451 4.97 -14.67 -40.37
CA CYS A 451 4.81 -15.49 -39.19
C CYS A 451 6.14 -16.22 -38.97
N GLN A 452 6.96 -15.83 -38.04
CA GLN A 452 7.98 -16.68 -37.44
C GLN A 452 7.38 -17.38 -36.25
#